data_a697958cd4b2a6b3cd7e04428e805430
#
_entry.id   a697958cd4b2a6b3cd7e04428e805430
#
_cell.length_a   1.000
_cell.length_b   1.000
_cell.length_c   1.000
_cell.angle_alpha   90.00
_cell.angle_beta   90.00
_cell.angle_gamma   90.00
#
_symmetry.space_group_name_H-M   'P 1'
#
loop_
_entity.id
_entity.type
_entity.pdbx_description
1 polymer ?
#
loop_
_entity_poly.entity_id
_entity_poly.type
_entity_poly.pdbx_seq_one_letter_code
_entity_poly.pdbx_strand_id
1 'polypeptide(L)'
;HKVKDPRQRANREVYEVQAKVNPIIIELAQKLGVKVIATNDVHFVDEDNAEAHDHLLCLSTNKDLNDPTRMLYTKQEWFKTREEMAEVFSDIPEALTNTAEILDKVETYNLDSNPIMPFFPIPEDFGTEAQWRERYSTEDLFREFTSDENGENMMPREEGEKKIAKLGGIDK
;
A
#
# COMPACT_ATOMS: atom_id res chain seq x y z
N HIS A 1 -12.20 -22.36 -1.56
CA HIS A 1 -11.57 -23.05 -2.71
C HIS A 1 -11.60 -24.56 -2.54
N LYS A 2 -11.93 -25.31 -3.59
CA LYS A 2 -11.83 -26.77 -3.58
C LYS A 2 -10.35 -27.16 -3.49
N VAL A 3 -10.02 -28.05 -2.57
CA VAL A 3 -8.65 -28.53 -2.39
C VAL A 3 -8.22 -29.32 -3.62
N LYS A 4 -7.31 -28.80 -4.42
CA LYS A 4 -6.75 -29.51 -5.58
C LYS A 4 -5.71 -30.56 -5.18
N ASP A 5 -4.93 -30.28 -4.13
CA ASP A 5 -3.96 -31.24 -3.58
C ASP A 5 -4.21 -31.44 -2.07
N PRO A 6 -4.88 -32.54 -1.69
CA PRO A 6 -5.19 -32.80 -0.29
C PRO A 6 -3.94 -33.06 0.58
N ARG A 7 -2.76 -33.28 -0.02
CA ARG A 7 -1.49 -33.42 0.70
C ARG A 7 -0.93 -32.08 1.14
N GLN A 8 -1.35 -30.98 0.51
CA GLN A 8 -0.94 -29.65 0.92
C GLN A 8 -1.73 -29.20 2.17
N ARG A 9 -1.01 -29.01 3.25
CA ARG A 9 -1.58 -28.58 4.54
C ARG A 9 -2.36 -27.27 4.43
N ALA A 10 -1.81 -26.26 3.76
CA ALA A 10 -2.44 -24.97 3.60
C ALA A 10 -3.80 -25.07 2.89
N ASN A 11 -3.90 -25.85 1.80
CA ASN A 11 -5.15 -26.05 1.09
C ASN A 11 -6.23 -26.66 1.97
N ARG A 12 -5.88 -27.66 2.75
CA ARG A 12 -6.83 -28.33 3.64
C ARG A 12 -7.30 -27.41 4.76
N GLU A 13 -6.39 -26.71 5.43
CA GLU A 13 -6.72 -25.80 6.53
C GLU A 13 -7.61 -24.65 6.04
N VAL A 14 -7.28 -24.02 4.92
CA VAL A 14 -8.08 -22.93 4.34
C VAL A 14 -9.47 -23.43 3.96
N TYR A 15 -9.58 -24.58 3.28
CA TYR A 15 -10.87 -25.14 2.90
C TYR A 15 -11.75 -25.45 4.11
N GLU A 16 -11.21 -26.13 5.13
CA GLU A 16 -11.95 -26.51 6.34
C GLU A 16 -12.47 -25.29 7.11
N VAL A 17 -11.66 -24.23 7.19
CA VAL A 17 -12.06 -22.99 7.84
C VAL A 17 -13.13 -22.26 7.04
N GLN A 18 -12.94 -22.09 5.73
CA GLN A 18 -13.93 -21.43 4.87
C GLN A 18 -15.25 -22.17 4.81
N ALA A 19 -15.24 -23.50 4.76
CA ALA A 19 -16.45 -24.31 4.76
C ALA A 19 -17.29 -24.15 6.04
N LYS A 20 -16.66 -23.82 7.17
CA LYS A 20 -17.36 -23.56 8.44
C LYS A 20 -17.79 -22.09 8.58
N VAL A 21 -16.96 -21.16 8.15
CA VAL A 21 -17.15 -19.72 8.41
C VAL A 21 -18.06 -19.07 7.37
N ASN A 22 -17.98 -19.45 6.09
CA ASN A 22 -18.77 -18.83 5.03
C ASN A 22 -20.29 -18.91 5.27
N PRO A 23 -20.87 -20.04 5.66
CA PRO A 23 -22.30 -20.10 5.98
C PRO A 23 -22.72 -19.15 7.11
N ILE A 24 -21.87 -18.99 8.12
CA ILE A 24 -22.11 -18.08 9.24
C ILE A 24 -22.08 -16.63 8.80
N ILE A 25 -21.12 -16.27 7.94
CA ILE A 25 -21.02 -14.92 7.37
C ILE A 25 -22.25 -14.60 6.53
N ILE A 26 -22.71 -15.54 5.70
CA ILE A 26 -23.89 -15.37 4.84
C ILE A 26 -25.14 -15.17 5.71
N GLU A 27 -25.35 -16.01 6.72
CA GLU A 27 -26.47 -15.89 7.67
C GLU A 27 -26.45 -14.55 8.41
N LEU A 28 -25.27 -14.13 8.89
CA LEU A 28 -25.10 -12.85 9.57
C LEU A 28 -25.41 -11.66 8.64
N ALA A 29 -24.93 -11.70 7.41
CA ALA A 29 -25.18 -10.68 6.41
C ALA A 29 -26.69 -10.56 6.12
N GLN A 30 -27.40 -11.69 5.97
CA GLN A 30 -28.84 -11.71 5.80
C GLN A 30 -29.58 -11.10 7.00
N LYS A 31 -29.19 -11.45 8.23
CA LYS A 31 -29.78 -10.89 9.45
C LYS A 31 -29.58 -9.38 9.57
N LEU A 32 -28.45 -8.87 9.09
CA LEU A 32 -28.11 -7.45 9.13
C LEU A 32 -28.58 -6.67 7.90
N GLY A 33 -29.15 -7.32 6.90
CA GLY A 33 -29.54 -6.70 5.65
C GLY A 33 -28.36 -6.18 4.81
N VAL A 34 -27.20 -6.79 4.97
CA VAL A 34 -25.96 -6.44 4.25
C VAL A 34 -25.72 -7.47 3.16
N LYS A 35 -25.31 -6.99 1.97
CA LYS A 35 -24.99 -7.88 0.85
C LYS A 35 -23.55 -8.39 0.96
N VAL A 36 -23.35 -9.64 0.56
CA VAL A 36 -22.02 -10.25 0.42
C VAL A 36 -21.57 -10.22 -1.02
N ILE A 37 -20.27 -10.15 -1.24
CA ILE A 37 -19.62 -10.26 -2.54
C ILE A 37 -18.64 -11.43 -2.56
N ALA A 38 -18.43 -12.02 -3.74
CA ALA A 38 -17.43 -13.06 -3.95
C ALA A 38 -16.10 -12.45 -4.41
N THR A 39 -15.01 -12.83 -3.77
CA THR A 39 -13.65 -12.45 -4.15
C THR A 39 -12.74 -13.67 -4.20
N ASN A 40 -11.66 -13.61 -4.99
CA ASN A 40 -10.75 -14.74 -5.19
C ASN A 40 -9.34 -14.51 -4.63
N ASP A 41 -9.09 -13.39 -3.94
CA ASP A 41 -7.76 -13.07 -3.38
C ASP A 41 -6.65 -13.23 -4.43
N VAL A 42 -6.79 -12.59 -5.59
CA VAL A 42 -5.93 -12.76 -6.76
C VAL A 42 -4.51 -12.27 -6.47
N HIS A 43 -3.52 -13.14 -6.70
CA HIS A 43 -2.09 -12.85 -6.51
C HIS A 43 -1.28 -13.02 -7.81
N PHE A 44 -1.79 -13.73 -8.80
CA PHE A 44 -1.13 -13.97 -10.10
C PHE A 44 -2.17 -14.12 -11.22
N VAL A 45 -1.72 -14.02 -12.46
CA VAL A 45 -2.61 -13.89 -13.64
C VAL A 45 -3.18 -15.24 -14.04
N ASP A 46 -2.34 -16.21 -14.34
CA ASP A 46 -2.76 -17.49 -14.90
C ASP A 46 -2.54 -18.63 -13.90
N GLU A 47 -3.31 -19.71 -14.00
CA GLU A 47 -3.18 -20.87 -13.13
C GLU A 47 -1.74 -21.42 -13.11
N ASP A 48 -1.07 -21.43 -14.28
CA ASP A 48 0.30 -21.92 -14.44
C ASP A 48 1.35 -21.07 -13.71
N ASN A 49 1.01 -19.83 -13.33
CA ASN A 49 1.91 -18.95 -12.57
C ASN A 49 2.02 -19.32 -11.08
N ALA A 50 1.23 -20.26 -10.60
CA ALA A 50 1.19 -20.64 -9.19
C ALA A 50 2.56 -21.12 -8.67
N GLU A 51 3.35 -21.79 -9.49
CA GLU A 51 4.71 -22.25 -9.13
C GLU A 51 5.69 -21.07 -9.06
N ALA A 52 5.64 -20.16 -10.02
CA ALA A 52 6.46 -18.95 -10.01
C ALA A 52 6.15 -18.07 -8.78
N HIS A 53 4.87 -17.94 -8.41
CA HIS A 53 4.46 -17.24 -7.20
C HIS A 53 5.00 -17.91 -5.94
N ASP A 54 5.02 -19.23 -5.86
CA ASP A 54 5.57 -19.98 -4.73
C ASP A 54 7.09 -19.72 -4.55
N HIS A 55 7.84 -19.66 -5.65
CA HIS A 55 9.25 -19.25 -5.62
C HIS A 55 9.44 -17.81 -5.16
N LEU A 56 8.58 -16.90 -5.61
CA LEU A 56 8.61 -15.50 -5.21
C LEU A 56 8.36 -15.33 -3.70
N LEU A 57 7.45 -16.11 -3.14
CA LEU A 57 7.21 -16.15 -1.69
C LEU A 57 8.45 -16.62 -0.92
N CYS A 58 9.14 -17.64 -1.41
CA CYS A 58 10.39 -18.11 -0.81
C CYS A 58 11.45 -17.01 -0.81
N LEU A 59 11.60 -16.30 -1.92
CA LEU A 59 12.54 -15.19 -2.04
C LEU A 59 12.20 -14.06 -1.06
N SER A 60 10.93 -13.65 -0.99
CA SER A 60 10.48 -12.52 -0.15
C SER A 60 10.54 -12.83 1.34
N THR A 61 10.38 -14.10 1.73
CA THR A 61 10.42 -14.55 3.14
C THR A 61 11.75 -15.15 3.56
N ASN A 62 12.75 -15.19 2.66
CA ASN A 62 14.05 -15.82 2.87
C ASN A 62 13.93 -17.28 3.34
N LYS A 63 13.13 -18.05 2.63
CA LYS A 63 12.85 -19.46 2.90
C LYS A 63 13.18 -20.34 1.68
N ASP A 64 13.57 -21.58 1.94
CA ASP A 64 13.75 -22.58 0.88
C ASP A 64 12.42 -23.27 0.53
N LEU A 65 12.30 -23.74 -0.71
CA LEU A 65 11.12 -24.49 -1.18
C LEU A 65 10.83 -25.73 -0.33
N ASN A 66 11.85 -26.33 0.26
CA ASN A 66 11.74 -27.52 1.11
C ASN A 66 11.53 -27.19 2.60
N ASP A 67 11.50 -25.92 2.99
CA ASP A 67 11.27 -25.52 4.38
C ASP A 67 9.81 -25.82 4.76
N PRO A 68 9.54 -26.69 5.75
CA PRO A 68 8.19 -27.05 6.15
C PRO A 68 7.44 -25.89 6.85
N THR A 69 8.13 -24.83 7.24
CA THR A 69 7.57 -23.66 7.93
C THR A 69 7.32 -22.48 6.98
N ARG A 70 7.59 -22.64 5.69
CA ARG A 70 7.36 -21.58 4.70
C ARG A 70 5.88 -21.29 4.49
N MET A 71 5.57 -20.08 4.06
CA MET A 71 4.22 -19.70 3.67
C MET A 71 3.80 -20.45 2.41
N LEU A 72 2.59 -20.99 2.41
CA LEU A 72 1.98 -21.71 1.31
C LEU A 72 0.62 -21.10 0.98
N TYR A 73 0.37 -20.91 -0.30
CA TYR A 73 -0.94 -20.56 -0.84
C TYR A 73 -1.65 -21.79 -1.40
N THR A 74 -2.93 -21.65 -1.73
CA THR A 74 -3.75 -22.77 -2.22
C THR A 74 -3.52 -23.08 -3.69
N LYS A 75 -2.77 -22.21 -4.41
CA LYS A 75 -2.59 -22.21 -5.85
C LYS A 75 -3.88 -21.95 -6.63
N GLN A 76 -4.88 -21.34 -5.98
CA GLN A 76 -6.16 -20.98 -6.58
C GLN A 76 -6.33 -19.46 -6.70
N GLU A 77 -5.32 -18.69 -6.32
CA GLU A 77 -5.31 -17.24 -6.25
C GLU A 77 -4.99 -16.57 -7.60
N TRP A 78 -5.31 -17.25 -8.71
CA TRP A 78 -5.17 -16.70 -10.06
C TRP A 78 -6.42 -15.94 -10.53
N PHE A 79 -6.25 -15.08 -11.55
CA PHE A 79 -7.30 -14.21 -12.08
C PHE A 79 -8.28 -15.00 -12.93
N LYS A 80 -9.35 -15.47 -12.30
CA LYS A 80 -10.40 -16.30 -12.93
C LYS A 80 -11.31 -15.48 -13.83
N THR A 81 -11.77 -16.09 -14.90
CA THR A 81 -12.86 -15.57 -15.73
C THR A 81 -14.17 -15.51 -14.96
N ARG A 82 -15.16 -14.81 -15.51
CA ARG A 82 -16.50 -14.76 -14.94
C ARG A 82 -17.13 -16.15 -14.84
N GLU A 83 -16.95 -16.99 -15.86
CA GLU A 83 -17.47 -18.34 -15.94
C GLU A 83 -16.84 -19.23 -14.85
N GLU A 84 -15.55 -19.15 -14.67
CA GLU A 84 -14.82 -19.88 -13.63
C GLU A 84 -15.20 -19.40 -12.22
N MET A 85 -15.40 -18.11 -12.03
CA MET A 85 -15.92 -17.58 -10.77
C MET A 85 -17.35 -18.07 -10.51
N ALA A 86 -18.21 -18.13 -11.54
CA ALA A 86 -19.56 -18.64 -11.42
C ALA A 86 -19.59 -20.13 -11.06
N GLU A 87 -18.64 -20.91 -11.54
CA GLU A 87 -18.49 -22.33 -11.14
C GLU A 87 -18.07 -22.44 -9.67
N VAL A 88 -17.08 -21.65 -9.24
CA VAL A 88 -16.56 -21.68 -7.87
C VAL A 88 -17.61 -21.26 -6.84
N PHE A 89 -18.44 -20.26 -7.16
CA PHE A 89 -19.48 -19.70 -6.28
C PHE A 89 -20.89 -20.08 -6.73
N SER A 90 -21.05 -21.26 -7.34
CA SER A 90 -22.36 -21.74 -7.83
C SER A 90 -23.40 -21.94 -6.74
N ASP A 91 -22.99 -22.07 -5.49
CA ASP A 91 -23.84 -22.18 -4.29
C ASP A 91 -24.37 -20.81 -3.79
N ILE A 92 -23.75 -19.69 -4.24
CA ILE A 92 -24.17 -18.34 -3.86
C ILE A 92 -24.00 -17.36 -5.03
N PRO A 93 -24.77 -17.50 -6.13
CA PRO A 93 -24.61 -16.70 -7.34
C PRO A 93 -24.86 -15.21 -7.13
N GLU A 94 -25.68 -14.83 -6.16
CA GLU A 94 -25.92 -13.44 -5.78
C GLU A 94 -24.65 -12.74 -5.28
N ALA A 95 -23.69 -13.44 -4.71
CA ALA A 95 -22.42 -12.84 -4.28
C ALA A 95 -21.57 -12.36 -5.47
N LEU A 96 -21.77 -12.93 -6.67
CA LEU A 96 -21.15 -12.44 -7.90
C LEU A 96 -21.90 -11.23 -8.47
N THR A 97 -23.23 -11.30 -8.53
CA THR A 97 -24.03 -10.20 -9.07
C THR A 97 -23.94 -8.94 -8.20
N ASN A 98 -23.81 -9.08 -6.89
CA ASN A 98 -23.63 -7.97 -5.97
C ASN A 98 -22.33 -7.17 -6.22
N THR A 99 -21.35 -7.72 -6.90
CA THR A 99 -20.11 -6.98 -7.26
C THR A 99 -20.42 -5.79 -8.19
N ALA A 100 -21.47 -5.88 -9.01
CA ALA A 100 -21.90 -4.78 -9.88
C ALA A 100 -22.29 -3.53 -9.07
N GLU A 101 -22.86 -3.68 -7.89
CA GLU A 101 -23.21 -2.54 -7.03
C GLU A 101 -22.00 -1.75 -6.54
N ILE A 102 -20.85 -2.40 -6.40
CA ILE A 102 -19.61 -1.69 -6.06
C ILE A 102 -19.16 -0.86 -7.26
N LEU A 103 -19.26 -1.43 -8.47
CA LEU A 103 -18.94 -0.70 -9.68
C LEU A 103 -19.85 0.53 -9.86
N ASP A 104 -21.15 0.39 -9.60
CA ASP A 104 -22.11 1.49 -9.70
C ASP A 104 -21.85 2.64 -8.71
N LYS A 105 -21.12 2.38 -7.63
CA LYS A 105 -20.70 3.39 -6.64
C LYS A 105 -19.41 4.11 -7.01
N VAL A 106 -18.70 3.66 -8.04
CA VAL A 106 -17.44 4.27 -8.48
C VAL A 106 -17.74 5.53 -9.29
N GLU A 107 -17.31 6.66 -8.80
CA GLU A 107 -17.36 7.94 -9.50
C GLU A 107 -16.04 8.20 -10.23
N THR A 108 -16.14 8.76 -11.44
CA THR A 108 -14.94 9.18 -12.19
C THR A 108 -14.37 10.45 -11.56
N TYR A 109 -13.13 10.43 -11.13
CA TYR A 109 -12.44 11.59 -10.60
C TYR A 109 -11.00 11.65 -11.11
N ASN A 110 -10.40 12.83 -11.04
CA ASN A 110 -9.02 13.05 -11.42
C ASN A 110 -8.11 12.90 -10.19
N LEU A 111 -7.12 12.02 -10.28
CA LEU A 111 -6.09 11.84 -9.24
C LEU A 111 -5.03 12.94 -9.29
N ASP A 112 -4.90 13.61 -10.45
CA ASP A 112 -3.95 14.70 -10.61
C ASP A 112 -4.51 15.98 -9.99
N SER A 113 -3.89 16.42 -8.91
CA SER A 113 -4.25 17.62 -8.16
C SER A 113 -3.02 18.48 -7.89
N ASN A 114 -3.24 19.76 -7.68
CA ASN A 114 -2.15 20.64 -7.26
C ASN A 114 -1.56 20.15 -5.92
N PRO A 115 -0.23 20.26 -5.74
CA PRO A 115 0.41 19.93 -4.47
C PRO A 115 -0.23 20.72 -3.33
N ILE A 116 -0.64 20.02 -2.29
CA ILE A 116 -1.14 20.64 -1.06
C ILE A 116 0.06 20.91 -0.18
N MET A 117 0.40 22.20 -0.03
CA MET A 117 1.43 22.61 0.94
C MET A 117 0.79 22.58 2.34
N PRO A 118 1.33 21.78 3.27
CA PRO A 118 0.84 21.79 4.64
C PRO A 118 1.07 23.18 5.27
N PHE A 119 0.03 23.73 5.86
CA PHE A 119 0.15 24.96 6.64
C PHE A 119 0.66 24.60 8.03
N PHE A 120 1.82 25.12 8.39
CA PHE A 120 2.35 25.05 9.74
C PHE A 120 2.19 26.43 10.40
N PRO A 121 1.33 26.59 11.39
CA PRO A 121 1.20 27.86 12.10
C PRO A 121 2.47 28.10 12.90
N ILE A 122 3.14 29.22 12.60
CA ILE A 122 4.31 29.65 13.40
C ILE A 122 3.75 30.16 14.74
N PRO A 123 4.23 29.63 15.90
CA PRO A 123 3.81 30.11 17.20
C PRO A 123 4.07 31.62 17.36
N GLU A 124 3.17 32.33 18.08
CA GLU A 124 3.30 33.78 18.25
C GLU A 124 4.58 34.21 18.99
N ASP A 125 5.06 33.34 19.88
CA ASP A 125 6.31 33.54 20.64
C ASP A 125 7.58 33.32 19.82
N PHE A 126 7.46 32.73 18.60
CA PHE A 126 8.57 32.60 17.68
C PHE A 126 9.09 33.94 17.17
N GLY A 127 8.21 34.97 17.14
CA GLY A 127 8.52 36.30 16.65
C GLY A 127 8.23 36.51 15.18
N THR A 128 8.43 37.73 14.70
CA THR A 128 8.17 38.15 13.33
C THR A 128 9.40 38.04 12.45
N GLU A 129 9.20 37.93 11.13
CA GLU A 129 10.30 37.97 10.15
C GLU A 129 11.21 39.20 10.34
N ALA A 130 10.63 40.35 10.60
CA ALA A 130 11.40 41.58 10.83
C ALA A 130 12.35 41.46 12.03
N GLN A 131 11.89 40.87 13.15
CA GLN A 131 12.70 40.65 14.35
C GLN A 131 13.86 39.65 14.07
N TRP A 132 13.60 38.62 13.25
CA TRP A 132 14.64 37.66 12.88
C TRP A 132 15.66 38.26 11.91
N ARG A 133 15.23 39.10 10.93
CA ARG A 133 16.13 39.83 10.02
C ARG A 133 17.00 40.86 10.75
N GLU A 134 16.52 41.42 11.86
CA GLU A 134 17.32 42.32 12.71
C GLU A 134 18.36 41.51 13.52
N ARG A 135 18.02 40.29 13.91
CA ARG A 135 18.89 39.44 14.75
C ARG A 135 19.96 38.70 13.98
N TYR A 136 19.69 38.28 12.76
CA TYR A 136 20.60 37.50 11.93
C TYR A 136 20.96 38.24 10.65
N SER A 137 22.28 38.38 10.42
CA SER A 137 22.77 38.93 9.16
C SER A 137 22.71 37.86 8.04
N THR A 138 22.81 38.33 6.79
CA THR A 138 22.97 37.44 5.62
C THR A 138 24.16 36.49 5.77
N GLU A 139 25.25 36.96 6.39
CA GLU A 139 26.45 36.16 6.61
C GLU A 139 26.24 35.08 7.69
N ASP A 140 25.41 35.34 8.72
CA ASP A 140 25.05 34.36 9.73
C ASP A 140 24.24 33.24 9.09
N LEU A 141 23.25 33.58 8.26
CA LEU A 141 22.45 32.60 7.52
C LEU A 141 23.32 31.81 6.52
N PHE A 142 24.23 32.48 5.82
CA PHE A 142 25.15 31.79 4.91
C PHE A 142 26.00 30.75 5.66
N ARG A 143 26.52 31.12 6.82
CA ARG A 143 27.32 30.23 7.65
C ARG A 143 26.49 29.04 8.14
N GLU A 144 25.27 29.26 8.58
CA GLU A 144 24.36 28.19 9.00
C GLU A 144 24.12 27.16 7.90
N PHE A 145 23.94 27.60 6.65
CA PHE A 145 23.72 26.70 5.51
C PHE A 145 24.96 25.98 4.99
N THR A 146 26.16 26.45 5.33
CA THR A 146 27.41 25.95 4.76
C THR A 146 28.34 25.31 5.77
N SER A 147 28.03 25.38 7.06
CA SER A 147 28.84 24.78 8.15
C SER A 147 28.19 23.47 8.64
N ASP A 148 29.04 22.63 9.22
CA ASP A 148 28.61 21.44 9.96
C ASP A 148 28.19 21.78 11.40
N GLU A 149 27.83 20.78 12.18
CA GLU A 149 27.44 20.90 13.59
C GLU A 149 28.56 21.44 14.52
N ASN A 150 29.81 21.42 14.05
CA ASN A 150 30.98 21.98 14.77
C ASN A 150 31.29 23.41 14.31
N GLY A 151 30.57 23.95 13.34
CA GLY A 151 30.78 25.28 12.76
C GLY A 151 31.91 25.35 11.74
N GLU A 152 32.39 24.21 11.26
CA GLU A 152 33.39 24.15 10.18
C GLU A 152 32.71 24.22 8.79
N ASN A 153 33.28 24.99 7.89
CA ASN A 153 32.74 25.10 6.51
C ASN A 153 32.85 23.77 5.77
N MET A 154 31.73 23.23 5.39
CA MET A 154 31.62 21.96 4.63
C MET A 154 31.91 22.13 3.14
N MET A 155 31.92 23.35 2.61
CA MET A 155 32.08 23.61 1.20
C MET A 155 32.72 24.97 0.93
N PRO A 156 33.39 25.18 -0.23
CA PRO A 156 33.86 26.47 -0.67
C PRO A 156 32.73 27.49 -0.77
N ARG A 157 33.03 28.76 -0.47
CA ARG A 157 32.03 29.85 -0.48
C ARG A 157 31.24 29.94 -1.79
N GLU A 158 31.93 29.83 -2.93
CA GLU A 158 31.31 29.87 -4.25
C GLU A 158 30.27 28.74 -4.46
N GLU A 159 30.52 27.56 -3.92
CA GLU A 159 29.60 26.43 -3.98
C GLU A 159 28.39 26.66 -3.08
N GLY A 160 28.60 27.18 -1.89
CA GLY A 160 27.54 27.58 -0.96
C GLY A 160 26.61 28.63 -1.56
N GLU A 161 27.17 29.66 -2.19
CA GLU A 161 26.40 30.70 -2.90
C GLU A 161 25.54 30.12 -4.03
N LYS A 162 26.10 29.21 -4.83
CA LYS A 162 25.34 28.49 -5.88
C LYS A 162 24.20 27.64 -5.32
N LYS A 163 24.42 26.98 -4.19
CA LYS A 163 23.42 26.16 -3.50
C LYS A 163 22.28 27.01 -2.98
N ILE A 164 22.58 28.12 -2.31
CA ILE A 164 21.59 29.05 -1.78
C ILE A 164 20.80 29.72 -2.93
N ALA A 165 21.47 30.10 -4.00
CA ALA A 165 20.81 30.65 -5.18
C ALA A 165 19.81 29.70 -5.82
N LYS A 166 20.10 28.39 -5.85
CA LYS A 166 19.15 27.35 -6.33
C LYS A 166 17.91 27.21 -5.43
N LEU A 167 18.02 27.53 -4.16
CA LEU A 167 16.90 27.53 -3.20
C LEU A 167 16.08 28.83 -3.26
N GLY A 168 16.43 29.77 -4.12
CA GLY A 168 15.72 31.04 -4.29
C GLY A 168 16.42 32.23 -3.64
N GLY A 169 17.64 32.06 -3.10
CA GLY A 169 18.40 33.09 -2.38
C GLY A 169 17.98 33.23 -0.92
N ILE A 170 18.80 33.97 -0.15
CA ILE A 170 18.57 34.24 1.27
C ILE A 170 17.36 35.17 1.50
N ASP A 171 16.98 35.96 0.50
CA ASP A 171 15.91 36.95 0.58
C ASP A 171 14.52 36.40 0.21
N LYS A 172 14.42 35.08 -0.05
CA LYS A 172 13.16 34.38 -0.25
C LYS A 172 12.89 33.36 0.83
#